data_ce59b589cf10375b081b262357bac7c6
#
_entry.id   ce59b589cf10375b081b262357bac7c6
#
_cell.length_a   1.000
_cell.length_b   1.000
_cell.length_c   1.000
_cell.angle_alpha   90.00
_cell.angle_beta   90.00
_cell.angle_gamma   90.00
#
_symmetry.space_group_name_H-M   'P 1'
#
loop_
_entity.id
_entity.type
_entity.pdbx_description
1 polymer ?
#
loop_
_entity_poly.entity_id
_entity_poly.type
_entity_poly.pdbx_seq_one_letter_code
_entity_poly.pdbx_strand_id
1 'polypeptide(L)'
;MRQSGRLLAAGVTTLVLLAGAAAPAGGTGAHDDFRVLPYLQSPSSEGIRITWFTETDEPGRLTVRGPGIRGSLTVDVGGTPQPELAYTAAERAQRIPGLEPGSWLLGEENYKHTELVGGLRPGTRYTYTVEQGGSTFRGRFETAPTADDWRQVRLIALSDSETEPLGRVQKREWAPGAGAAGRPSAEAGSAWDQVHGTTTLSGTRVLRYPLTEDEGLRRNLAAIEQRSPDAVLFTGDLVQGGGYQPGWDEFFRSTAGDGGDLLTSVPILPAFGNWESFGALNGGYGTPDDRSPVVRSRAKFHAYFDAPANGTPEHQDNYYRVDYGPVTVLTLDSNNGQPDDLAANHPAEDKLTGREYTGPGTDTQENFTREQYEAAGGTDLSDFGPGSVQWTWAERQLADARAAGQIVLVQFHHVPYSSGEHGLPMNHALTSGQGGTPMRVYHPLFEEYGVAAVISGHSEMFERSFVDEDGDGTGVHYYDVGVAGDGLRGVRREGTTLDTPPLRYNAFSRWTADQSETEQWVVRDGAPRLQAGGKHYGHLEIDVERVRGDDGRIARITLTPVHLFPVLDDELTVTRTERRTYGDEIVIDIGPDGRPLD
;
A
#
# COMPACT_ATOMS: atom_id res chain seq x y z
N MET A 1 15.55 -30.00 47.36
CA MET A 1 15.99 -30.49 46.05
C MET A 1 14.76 -30.76 45.19
N ARG A 2 14.34 -29.84 44.39
CA ARG A 2 13.43 -30.06 43.24
C ARG A 2 13.92 -29.12 42.15
N GLN A 3 14.41 -29.69 41.07
CA GLN A 3 14.85 -28.99 39.86
C GLN A 3 13.60 -28.61 39.04
N SER A 4 13.50 -27.34 38.70
CA SER A 4 12.54 -26.82 37.74
C SER A 4 13.22 -26.78 36.37
N GLY A 5 12.78 -27.65 35.46
CA GLY A 5 13.23 -27.61 34.08
C GLY A 5 12.56 -26.45 33.34
N ARG A 6 13.34 -25.60 32.72
CA ARG A 6 12.88 -24.65 31.70
C ARG A 6 12.78 -25.36 30.38
N LEU A 7 11.60 -25.39 29.81
CA LEU A 7 11.40 -25.74 28.41
C LEU A 7 11.83 -24.51 27.55
N LEU A 8 12.83 -24.73 26.73
CA LEU A 8 13.12 -23.85 25.59
C LEU A 8 12.15 -24.22 24.48
N ALA A 9 11.31 -23.28 24.09
CA ALA A 9 10.56 -23.36 22.84
C ALA A 9 11.54 -23.07 21.69
N ALA A 10 11.82 -24.09 20.89
CA ALA A 10 12.56 -23.94 19.64
C ALA A 10 11.60 -23.43 18.57
N GLY A 11 11.74 -22.17 18.20
CA GLY A 11 11.07 -21.62 17.03
C GLY A 11 11.60 -22.30 15.77
N VAL A 12 10.73 -22.97 15.03
CA VAL A 12 11.05 -23.53 13.72
C VAL A 12 10.96 -22.40 12.70
N THR A 13 12.11 -21.84 12.33
CA THR A 13 12.22 -20.91 11.21
C THR A 13 12.13 -21.71 9.91
N THR A 14 11.02 -21.62 9.20
CA THR A 14 10.89 -22.22 7.89
C THR A 14 11.66 -21.40 6.87
N LEU A 15 12.81 -21.88 6.45
CA LEU A 15 13.66 -21.27 5.43
C LEU A 15 13.05 -21.58 4.06
N VAL A 16 12.43 -20.61 3.41
CA VAL A 16 11.99 -20.71 2.01
C VAL A 16 13.07 -20.11 1.12
N LEU A 17 13.78 -20.96 0.41
CA LEU A 17 14.82 -20.58 -0.55
C LEU A 17 14.18 -20.08 -1.86
N LEU A 18 14.28 -18.80 -2.11
CA LEU A 18 13.96 -18.18 -3.40
C LEU A 18 15.20 -18.26 -4.31
N ALA A 19 15.21 -19.20 -5.20
CA ALA A 19 16.18 -19.19 -6.28
C ALA A 19 15.82 -18.06 -7.25
N GLY A 20 16.72 -17.10 -7.43
CA GLY A 20 16.53 -16.00 -8.39
C GLY A 20 16.41 -16.56 -9.80
N ALA A 21 15.21 -16.49 -10.38
CA ALA A 21 15.04 -16.62 -11.81
C ALA A 21 15.47 -15.30 -12.44
N ALA A 22 16.51 -15.33 -13.26
CA ALA A 22 16.81 -14.25 -14.18
C ALA A 22 15.56 -14.03 -15.05
N ALA A 23 15.09 -12.80 -15.15
CA ALA A 23 13.99 -12.47 -16.04
C ALA A 23 14.31 -12.96 -17.45
N PRO A 24 13.42 -13.68 -18.14
CA PRO A 24 13.62 -14.00 -19.53
C PRO A 24 13.58 -12.70 -20.33
N ALA A 25 14.62 -12.47 -21.13
CA ALA A 25 14.60 -11.45 -22.15
C ALA A 25 13.40 -11.71 -23.09
N GLY A 26 12.56 -10.71 -23.27
CA GLY A 26 11.49 -10.54 -24.23
C GLY A 26 11.04 -11.79 -24.98
N GLY A 27 9.99 -12.45 -24.48
CA GLY A 27 9.18 -13.39 -25.26
C GLY A 27 8.02 -12.64 -25.90
N THR A 28 8.16 -12.27 -27.16
CA THR A 28 7.07 -11.79 -27.98
C THR A 28 6.03 -12.91 -28.15
N GLY A 29 4.76 -12.69 -27.82
CA GLY A 29 3.68 -13.36 -28.47
C GLY A 29 2.54 -14.01 -27.69
N ALA A 30 2.54 -14.07 -26.36
CA ALA A 30 1.43 -14.77 -25.68
C ALA A 30 0.24 -13.86 -25.30
N HIS A 31 0.45 -12.54 -25.16
CA HIS A 31 -0.55 -11.58 -24.67
C HIS A 31 -0.51 -10.23 -25.38
N ASP A 32 -0.09 -10.18 -26.63
CA ASP A 32 0.13 -8.94 -27.39
C ASP A 32 -1.12 -8.04 -27.54
N ASP A 33 -2.32 -8.61 -27.39
CA ASP A 33 -3.58 -7.87 -27.47
C ASP A 33 -4.01 -7.25 -26.13
N PHE A 34 -3.31 -7.55 -25.02
CA PHE A 34 -3.60 -6.97 -23.70
C PHE A 34 -2.58 -5.88 -23.37
N ARG A 35 -3.04 -4.69 -23.13
CA ARG A 35 -2.23 -3.63 -22.52
C ARG A 35 -2.06 -3.85 -21.02
N VAL A 36 -3.14 -4.25 -20.34
CA VAL A 36 -3.14 -4.70 -18.94
C VAL A 36 -3.84 -6.05 -18.92
N LEU A 37 -3.20 -7.05 -18.33
CA LEU A 37 -3.79 -8.37 -18.17
C LEU A 37 -5.05 -8.32 -17.31
N PRO A 38 -5.98 -9.27 -17.45
CA PRO A 38 -7.14 -9.34 -16.60
C PRO A 38 -6.79 -9.36 -15.12
N TYR A 39 -7.32 -8.43 -14.35
CA TYR A 39 -7.12 -8.32 -12.91
C TYR A 39 -8.43 -8.22 -12.15
N LEU A 40 -8.39 -8.46 -10.85
CA LEU A 40 -9.55 -8.70 -10.00
C LEU A 40 -9.82 -7.53 -9.07
N GLN A 41 -11.09 -7.14 -8.97
CA GLN A 41 -11.57 -6.05 -8.12
C GLN A 41 -12.91 -6.41 -7.48
N SER A 42 -13.35 -5.62 -6.50
CA SER A 42 -14.69 -5.68 -5.91
C SER A 42 -15.11 -7.11 -5.53
N PRO A 43 -14.30 -7.85 -4.71
CA PRO A 43 -14.64 -9.20 -4.32
C PRO A 43 -15.87 -9.22 -3.41
N SER A 44 -16.70 -10.26 -3.56
CA SER A 44 -17.82 -10.54 -2.67
C SER A 44 -18.02 -12.05 -2.52
N SER A 45 -18.94 -12.46 -1.63
CA SER A 45 -19.28 -13.87 -1.48
C SER A 45 -19.98 -14.46 -2.70
N GLU A 46 -20.55 -13.63 -3.57
CA GLU A 46 -21.33 -14.06 -4.72
C GLU A 46 -20.76 -13.62 -6.07
N GLY A 47 -19.62 -12.93 -6.08
CA GLY A 47 -19.06 -12.42 -7.32
C GLY A 47 -17.71 -11.74 -7.21
N ILE A 48 -17.20 -11.35 -8.37
CA ILE A 48 -15.96 -10.62 -8.52
C ILE A 48 -15.98 -9.82 -9.82
N ARG A 49 -15.34 -8.67 -9.83
CA ARG A 49 -15.12 -7.88 -11.05
C ARG A 49 -13.82 -8.29 -11.71
N ILE A 50 -13.86 -8.51 -13.02
CA ILE A 50 -12.69 -8.81 -13.85
C ILE A 50 -12.54 -7.67 -14.86
N THR A 51 -11.41 -6.99 -14.85
CA THR A 51 -11.10 -5.83 -15.69
C THR A 51 -9.81 -6.07 -16.44
N TRP A 52 -9.74 -5.64 -17.71
CA TRP A 52 -8.51 -5.64 -18.53
C TRP A 52 -8.52 -4.45 -19.48
N PHE A 53 -7.36 -4.14 -20.05
CA PHE A 53 -7.23 -3.04 -21.01
C PHE A 53 -6.61 -3.52 -22.31
N THR A 54 -7.01 -2.87 -23.39
CA THR A 54 -6.55 -3.13 -24.77
C THR A 54 -6.29 -1.82 -25.51
N GLU A 55 -5.69 -1.90 -26.70
CA GLU A 55 -5.51 -0.77 -27.61
C GLU A 55 -6.58 -0.71 -28.70
N THR A 56 -7.57 -1.61 -28.68
CA THR A 56 -8.67 -1.67 -29.65
C THR A 56 -10.02 -1.81 -28.94
N ASP A 57 -11.10 -1.36 -29.59
CA ASP A 57 -12.47 -1.46 -29.08
C ASP A 57 -13.11 -2.84 -29.33
N GLU A 58 -12.37 -3.79 -29.90
CA GLU A 58 -12.88 -5.12 -30.18
C GLU A 58 -13.36 -5.82 -28.91
N PRO A 59 -14.58 -6.38 -28.89
CA PRO A 59 -15.08 -7.10 -27.73
C PRO A 59 -14.18 -8.28 -27.36
N GLY A 60 -13.84 -8.38 -26.06
CA GLY A 60 -13.22 -9.57 -25.51
C GLY A 60 -14.26 -10.57 -25.03
N ARG A 61 -13.90 -11.86 -25.02
CA ARG A 61 -14.77 -12.93 -24.53
C ARG A 61 -14.29 -13.45 -23.19
N LEU A 62 -15.07 -13.18 -22.14
CA LEU A 62 -14.83 -13.73 -20.80
C LEU A 62 -15.61 -15.04 -20.63
N THR A 63 -14.92 -16.09 -20.20
CA THR A 63 -15.51 -17.40 -19.88
C THR A 63 -15.11 -17.80 -18.46
N VAL A 64 -16.08 -18.03 -17.57
CA VAL A 64 -15.87 -18.49 -16.18
C VAL A 64 -16.38 -19.93 -16.01
N ARG A 65 -15.62 -20.75 -15.27
CA ARG A 65 -15.94 -22.16 -14.99
C ARG A 65 -15.67 -22.46 -13.52
N GLY A 66 -16.52 -23.29 -12.94
CA GLY A 66 -16.37 -23.77 -11.57
C GLY A 66 -17.64 -24.34 -10.98
N PRO A 67 -17.61 -24.69 -9.69
CA PRO A 67 -18.74 -25.29 -8.99
C PRO A 67 -19.99 -24.38 -9.04
N GLY A 68 -21.15 -24.96 -9.36
CA GLY A 68 -22.41 -24.22 -9.47
C GLY A 68 -22.71 -23.70 -10.88
N ILE A 69 -21.74 -23.60 -11.76
CA ILE A 69 -21.91 -23.20 -13.16
C ILE A 69 -22.13 -24.46 -14.01
N ARG A 70 -23.27 -24.51 -14.74
CA ARG A 70 -23.52 -25.60 -15.69
C ARG A 70 -22.75 -25.34 -16.99
N GLY A 71 -21.64 -26.07 -17.19
CA GLY A 71 -20.76 -25.88 -18.33
C GLY A 71 -19.84 -24.66 -18.16
N SER A 72 -20.21 -23.52 -18.67
CA SER A 72 -19.49 -22.25 -18.52
C SER A 72 -20.45 -21.08 -18.51
N LEU A 73 -20.09 -20.03 -17.79
CA LEU A 73 -20.66 -18.68 -17.96
C LEU A 73 -19.77 -17.97 -18.98
N THR A 74 -20.35 -17.49 -20.08
CA THR A 74 -19.60 -16.78 -21.13
C THR A 74 -20.31 -15.49 -21.46
N VAL A 75 -19.55 -14.39 -21.55
CA VAL A 75 -20.03 -13.05 -21.90
C VAL A 75 -19.04 -12.39 -22.86
N ASP A 76 -19.55 -11.67 -23.84
CA ASP A 76 -18.75 -10.80 -24.70
C ASP A 76 -18.75 -9.39 -24.07
N VAL A 77 -17.57 -8.86 -23.76
CA VAL A 77 -17.37 -7.62 -23.02
C VAL A 77 -16.80 -6.57 -23.97
N GLY A 78 -17.58 -5.51 -24.24
CA GLY A 78 -17.15 -4.41 -25.10
C GLY A 78 -16.11 -3.52 -24.44
N GLY A 79 -15.26 -2.91 -25.27
CA GLY A 79 -14.28 -1.92 -24.82
C GLY A 79 -14.93 -0.54 -24.64
N THR A 80 -14.67 0.13 -23.52
CA THR A 80 -15.06 1.52 -23.26
C THR A 80 -13.83 2.41 -23.39
N PRO A 81 -13.83 3.45 -24.22
CA PRO A 81 -12.69 4.32 -24.41
C PRO A 81 -12.27 5.00 -23.10
N GLN A 82 -10.95 5.06 -22.86
CA GLN A 82 -10.33 5.75 -21.72
C GLN A 82 -9.26 6.72 -22.26
N PRO A 83 -9.66 7.87 -22.81
CA PRO A 83 -8.72 8.80 -23.44
C PRO A 83 -7.75 9.43 -22.44
N GLU A 84 -8.10 9.50 -21.15
CA GLU A 84 -7.25 9.98 -20.05
C GLU A 84 -5.99 9.14 -19.85
N LEU A 85 -5.98 7.88 -20.29
CA LEU A 85 -4.84 6.98 -20.19
C LEU A 85 -3.86 7.10 -21.37
N ALA A 86 -4.13 7.99 -22.33
CA ALA A 86 -3.20 8.24 -23.43
C ALA A 86 -1.98 9.01 -22.94
N TYR A 87 -0.81 8.69 -23.51
CA TYR A 87 0.43 9.41 -23.23
C TYR A 87 0.34 10.85 -23.72
N THR A 88 0.74 11.78 -22.87
CA THR A 88 0.88 13.20 -23.26
C THR A 88 2.10 13.41 -24.17
N ALA A 89 2.15 14.55 -24.84
CA ALA A 89 3.31 14.91 -25.65
C ALA A 89 4.60 15.01 -24.82
N ALA A 90 4.50 15.43 -23.54
CA ALA A 90 5.63 15.52 -22.63
C ALA A 90 6.16 14.12 -22.27
N GLU A 91 5.28 13.18 -21.96
CA GLU A 91 5.64 11.78 -21.68
C GLU A 91 6.29 11.10 -22.89
N ARG A 92 5.75 11.29 -24.09
CA ARG A 92 6.34 10.77 -25.33
C ARG A 92 7.73 11.36 -25.64
N ALA A 93 7.95 12.62 -25.26
CA ALA A 93 9.25 13.29 -25.46
C ALA A 93 10.28 12.96 -24.38
N GLN A 94 9.87 12.33 -23.30
CA GLN A 94 10.73 12.02 -22.16
C GLN A 94 11.86 11.05 -22.55
N ARG A 95 13.02 11.27 -21.94
CA ARG A 95 14.18 10.36 -22.02
C ARG A 95 14.45 9.81 -20.64
N ILE A 96 14.33 8.50 -20.49
CA ILE A 96 14.57 7.81 -19.22
C ILE A 96 15.93 7.13 -19.30
N PRO A 97 16.88 7.51 -18.44
CA PRO A 97 18.20 6.88 -18.42
C PRO A 97 18.09 5.36 -18.21
N GLY A 98 18.77 4.59 -19.03
CA GLY A 98 18.76 3.13 -18.94
C GLY A 98 17.63 2.43 -19.69
N LEU A 99 16.67 3.19 -20.26
CA LEU A 99 15.65 2.65 -21.13
C LEU A 99 15.84 3.11 -22.58
N GLU A 100 15.71 2.17 -23.52
CA GLU A 100 15.66 2.51 -24.94
C GLU A 100 14.33 3.22 -25.26
N PRO A 101 14.35 4.23 -26.13
CA PRO A 101 13.12 4.88 -26.56
C PRO A 101 12.11 3.87 -27.12
N GLY A 102 10.87 3.92 -26.64
CA GLY A 102 9.80 3.02 -27.08
C GLY A 102 9.80 1.63 -26.42
N SER A 103 10.63 1.41 -25.39
CA SER A 103 10.63 0.16 -24.62
C SER A 103 9.52 0.06 -23.56
N TRP A 104 8.76 1.13 -23.39
CA TRP A 104 7.57 1.16 -22.51
C TRP A 104 6.27 1.05 -23.29
N LEU A 105 5.20 0.77 -22.59
CA LEU A 105 3.87 0.70 -23.16
C LEU A 105 3.43 2.09 -23.65
N LEU A 106 3.38 2.27 -24.95
CA LEU A 106 3.02 3.54 -25.60
C LEU A 106 1.64 3.43 -26.27
N GLY A 107 0.62 3.02 -25.51
CA GLY A 107 -0.75 2.97 -26.02
C GLY A 107 -1.25 4.35 -26.43
N GLU A 108 -1.64 4.52 -27.70
CA GLU A 108 -2.29 5.74 -28.17
C GLU A 108 -3.77 5.74 -27.85
N GLU A 109 -4.40 4.58 -27.98
CA GLU A 109 -5.80 4.34 -27.66
C GLU A 109 -5.88 3.35 -26.51
N ASN A 110 -6.88 3.52 -25.65
CA ASN A 110 -7.07 2.70 -24.47
C ASN A 110 -8.53 2.39 -24.29
N TYR A 111 -8.83 1.11 -24.16
CA TYR A 111 -10.17 0.62 -23.95
C TYR A 111 -10.24 -0.24 -22.71
N LYS A 112 -11.13 0.10 -21.80
CA LYS A 112 -11.43 -0.67 -20.58
C LYS A 112 -12.51 -1.70 -20.89
N HIS A 113 -12.21 -2.94 -20.58
CA HIS A 113 -13.18 -4.03 -20.56
C HIS A 113 -13.38 -4.42 -19.10
N THR A 114 -14.62 -4.46 -18.64
CA THR A 114 -14.92 -4.80 -17.24
C THR A 114 -16.24 -5.54 -17.14
N GLU A 115 -16.28 -6.59 -16.32
CA GLU A 115 -17.48 -7.40 -16.09
C GLU A 115 -17.56 -7.78 -14.62
N LEU A 116 -18.72 -7.56 -14.01
CA LEU A 116 -19.04 -8.06 -12.67
C LEU A 116 -19.67 -9.44 -12.79
N VAL A 117 -18.87 -10.47 -12.57
CA VAL A 117 -19.33 -11.87 -12.60
C VAL A 117 -20.04 -12.17 -11.28
N GLY A 118 -21.35 -12.33 -11.31
CA GLY A 118 -22.19 -12.59 -10.15
C GLY A 118 -22.86 -13.96 -10.16
N GLY A 119 -23.64 -14.26 -9.10
CA GLY A 119 -24.37 -15.51 -8.92
C GLY A 119 -23.48 -16.72 -8.65
N LEU A 120 -22.28 -16.48 -8.14
CA LEU A 120 -21.30 -17.50 -7.76
C LEU A 120 -21.58 -18.05 -6.35
N ARG A 121 -20.95 -19.17 -6.01
CA ARG A 121 -21.03 -19.75 -4.66
C ARG A 121 -19.95 -19.15 -3.78
N PRO A 122 -20.25 -18.85 -2.49
CA PRO A 122 -19.26 -18.38 -1.53
C PRO A 122 -18.10 -19.35 -1.33
N GLY A 123 -16.92 -18.82 -0.97
CA GLY A 123 -15.73 -19.56 -0.62
C GLY A 123 -15.32 -20.60 -1.67
N THR A 124 -15.51 -20.28 -2.94
CA THR A 124 -15.40 -21.26 -4.03
C THR A 124 -14.40 -20.79 -5.09
N ARG A 125 -13.54 -21.72 -5.51
CA ARG A 125 -12.56 -21.47 -6.57
C ARG A 125 -13.15 -21.60 -7.95
N TYR A 126 -12.83 -20.63 -8.80
CA TYR A 126 -13.19 -20.54 -10.20
C TYR A 126 -11.96 -20.35 -11.07
N THR A 127 -12.07 -20.78 -12.32
CA THR A 127 -11.13 -20.43 -13.38
C THR A 127 -11.83 -19.51 -14.38
N TYR A 128 -11.09 -18.57 -14.92
CA TYR A 128 -11.58 -17.73 -16.00
C TYR A 128 -10.62 -17.71 -17.17
N THR A 129 -11.16 -17.43 -18.35
CA THR A 129 -10.41 -17.25 -19.59
C THR A 129 -10.91 -15.98 -20.26
N VAL A 130 -10.00 -15.12 -20.68
CA VAL A 130 -10.30 -13.98 -21.54
C VAL A 130 -9.65 -14.22 -22.89
N GLU A 131 -10.46 -14.20 -23.94
CA GLU A 131 -10.01 -14.22 -25.33
C GLU A 131 -10.17 -12.81 -25.89
N GLN A 132 -9.08 -12.19 -26.35
CA GLN A 132 -9.04 -10.84 -26.87
C GLN A 132 -8.19 -10.83 -28.13
N GLY A 133 -8.78 -10.40 -29.28
CA GLY A 133 -8.07 -10.47 -30.55
C GLY A 133 -7.56 -11.88 -30.84
N GLY A 134 -6.24 -12.04 -30.98
CA GLY A 134 -5.56 -13.34 -31.16
C GLY A 134 -5.04 -13.95 -29.87
N SER A 135 -5.09 -13.23 -28.75
CA SER A 135 -4.51 -13.61 -27.46
C SER A 135 -5.51 -14.29 -26.54
N THR A 136 -5.00 -15.13 -25.64
CA THR A 136 -5.82 -15.82 -24.63
C THR A 136 -5.11 -15.76 -23.28
N PHE A 137 -5.78 -15.17 -22.28
CA PHE A 137 -5.35 -15.19 -20.89
C PHE A 137 -6.18 -16.19 -20.09
N ARG A 138 -5.53 -16.85 -19.11
CA ARG A 138 -6.18 -17.77 -18.17
C ARG A 138 -5.78 -17.45 -16.75
N GLY A 139 -6.79 -17.20 -15.91
CA GLY A 139 -6.61 -16.92 -14.49
C GLY A 139 -7.53 -17.77 -13.61
N ARG A 140 -7.43 -17.50 -12.32
CA ARG A 140 -8.26 -18.13 -11.29
C ARG A 140 -8.60 -17.10 -10.21
N PHE A 141 -9.67 -17.34 -9.50
CA PHE A 141 -10.01 -16.57 -8.30
C PHE A 141 -10.80 -17.43 -7.31
N GLU A 142 -10.91 -16.94 -6.10
CA GLU A 142 -11.79 -17.49 -5.07
C GLU A 142 -12.78 -16.40 -4.64
N THR A 143 -14.07 -16.73 -4.55
CA THR A 143 -15.07 -15.82 -3.98
C THR A 143 -14.89 -15.73 -2.48
N ALA A 144 -15.22 -14.59 -1.87
CA ALA A 144 -15.19 -14.45 -0.43
C ALA A 144 -16.08 -15.52 0.23
N PRO A 145 -15.71 -16.06 1.40
CA PRO A 145 -16.62 -16.88 2.19
C PRO A 145 -17.77 -16.03 2.73
N THR A 146 -18.78 -16.65 3.32
CA THR A 146 -19.80 -15.92 4.08
C THR A 146 -19.32 -15.65 5.51
N ALA A 147 -19.96 -14.71 6.19
CA ALA A 147 -19.68 -14.43 7.61
C ALA A 147 -19.91 -15.63 8.54
N ASP A 148 -20.80 -16.54 8.15
CA ASP A 148 -21.14 -17.73 8.95
C ASP A 148 -20.29 -18.96 8.61
N ASP A 149 -19.81 -19.08 7.37
CA ASP A 149 -19.07 -20.25 6.87
C ASP A 149 -17.69 -19.86 6.32
N TRP A 150 -16.73 -19.79 7.24
CA TRP A 150 -15.34 -19.48 6.97
C TRP A 150 -14.41 -20.23 7.93
N ARG A 151 -13.14 -20.31 7.60
CA ARG A 151 -12.12 -20.91 8.46
C ARG A 151 -10.98 -19.96 8.74
N GLN A 152 -10.47 -19.36 7.69
CA GLN A 152 -9.36 -18.41 7.69
C GLN A 152 -9.60 -17.39 6.59
N VAL A 153 -9.20 -16.16 6.86
CA VAL A 153 -9.05 -15.08 5.86
C VAL A 153 -7.65 -14.52 6.00
N ARG A 154 -6.93 -14.42 4.90
CA ARG A 154 -5.63 -13.78 4.82
C ARG A 154 -5.69 -12.55 3.96
N LEU A 155 -5.48 -11.40 4.55
CA LEU A 155 -5.29 -10.15 3.84
C LEU A 155 -3.83 -9.74 3.93
N ILE A 156 -3.34 -9.04 2.91
CA ILE A 156 -2.02 -8.42 2.96
C ILE A 156 -2.18 -6.95 2.65
N ALA A 157 -1.57 -6.11 3.49
CA ALA A 157 -1.61 -4.67 3.33
C ALA A 157 -0.22 -4.12 3.00
N LEU A 158 -0.19 -3.21 2.03
CA LEU A 158 1.00 -2.51 1.57
C LEU A 158 0.62 -1.11 1.05
N SER A 159 1.58 -0.20 1.01
CA SER A 159 1.43 1.18 0.56
C SER A 159 2.72 1.70 -0.04
N ASP A 160 2.63 2.83 -0.75
CA ASP A 160 3.79 3.57 -1.24
C ASP A 160 4.66 2.69 -2.16
N SER A 161 4.05 2.16 -3.20
CA SER A 161 4.79 1.50 -4.26
C SER A 161 5.42 2.49 -5.24
N GLU A 162 4.79 3.64 -5.42
CA GLU A 162 5.24 4.79 -6.21
C GLU A 162 5.93 4.39 -7.50
N THR A 163 5.32 3.46 -8.24
CA THR A 163 5.93 2.90 -9.44
C THR A 163 6.22 3.95 -10.49
N GLU A 164 7.37 3.84 -11.10
CA GLU A 164 7.78 4.62 -12.26
C GLU A 164 8.65 3.75 -13.19
N PRO A 165 8.82 4.14 -14.47
CA PRO A 165 9.59 3.33 -15.41
C PRO A 165 11.00 3.03 -14.92
N LEU A 166 11.48 1.80 -15.17
CA LEU A 166 12.86 1.40 -14.95
C LEU A 166 13.83 2.46 -15.47
N GLY A 167 14.93 2.69 -14.81
CA GLY A 167 15.92 3.70 -15.18
C GLY A 167 15.67 5.07 -14.56
N ARG A 168 14.46 5.36 -14.06
CA ARG A 168 14.22 6.52 -13.20
C ARG A 168 14.33 6.17 -11.72
N VAL A 169 14.07 4.92 -11.37
CA VAL A 169 14.07 4.44 -9.99
C VAL A 169 15.44 4.61 -9.36
N GLN A 170 15.50 5.27 -8.22
CA GLN A 170 16.70 5.50 -7.43
C GLN A 170 16.78 4.47 -6.33
N LYS A 171 18.00 3.99 -6.04
CA LYS A 171 18.22 3.22 -4.82
C LYS A 171 18.04 4.11 -3.61
N ARG A 172 17.23 3.69 -2.66
CA ARG A 172 17.03 4.43 -1.41
C ARG A 172 18.31 4.52 -0.58
N GLU A 173 18.40 5.62 0.12
CA GLU A 173 19.47 5.88 1.05
C GLU A 173 19.28 5.07 2.34
N TRP A 174 20.32 4.41 2.77
CA TRP A 174 20.31 3.61 3.98
C TRP A 174 21.02 4.38 5.10
N ALA A 175 20.25 4.93 6.01
CA ALA A 175 20.78 5.67 7.14
C ALA A 175 21.78 4.81 7.94
N PRO A 176 22.84 5.41 8.49
CA PRO A 176 23.76 4.68 9.34
C PRO A 176 23.01 4.01 10.49
N GLY A 177 23.17 2.71 10.63
CA GLY A 177 22.78 2.00 11.86
C GLY A 177 23.67 2.48 13.00
N ALA A 178 23.10 3.00 14.09
CA ALA A 178 23.87 3.47 15.21
C ALA A 178 24.69 2.31 15.81
N GLY A 179 26.01 2.40 15.71
CA GLY A 179 26.93 1.45 16.32
C GLY A 179 27.00 0.06 15.68
N ALA A 180 26.52 -0.13 14.46
CA ALA A 180 26.62 -1.41 13.75
C ALA A 180 28.09 -1.73 13.39
N ALA A 181 28.73 -2.58 14.17
CA ALA A 181 30.07 -3.05 13.90
C ALA A 181 30.10 -3.87 12.60
N GLY A 182 31.17 -3.70 11.81
CA GLY A 182 31.34 -4.42 10.56
C GLY A 182 30.47 -3.93 9.40
N ARG A 183 29.75 -2.81 9.55
CA ARG A 183 28.98 -2.15 8.48
C ARG A 183 29.91 -1.67 7.37
N PRO A 184 29.50 -1.77 6.09
CA PRO A 184 30.29 -1.23 4.98
C PRO A 184 30.58 0.26 5.15
N SER A 185 31.73 0.71 4.64
CA SER A 185 32.06 2.13 4.61
C SER A 185 31.18 2.86 3.59
N ALA A 186 30.64 4.02 3.99
CA ALA A 186 29.96 4.94 3.08
C ALA A 186 30.89 5.93 2.37
N GLU A 187 32.21 5.80 2.54
CA GLU A 187 33.19 6.69 1.90
C GLU A 187 33.22 6.49 0.37
N ALA A 188 33.53 7.57 -0.34
CA ALA A 188 33.71 7.54 -1.78
C ALA A 188 34.81 6.56 -2.18
N GLY A 189 34.52 5.70 -3.15
CA GLY A 189 35.45 4.68 -3.63
C GLY A 189 35.56 3.44 -2.73
N SER A 190 34.77 3.34 -1.67
CA SER A 190 34.64 2.10 -0.89
C SER A 190 34.08 0.95 -1.74
N ALA A 191 34.23 -0.29 -1.29
CA ALA A 191 33.66 -1.43 -1.99
C ALA A 191 32.13 -1.31 -2.16
N TRP A 192 31.41 -0.80 -1.15
CA TRP A 192 29.98 -0.53 -1.26
C TRP A 192 29.66 0.55 -2.30
N ASP A 193 30.43 1.65 -2.28
CA ASP A 193 30.26 2.75 -3.23
C ASP A 193 30.45 2.31 -4.68
N GLN A 194 31.36 1.36 -4.92
CA GLN A 194 31.61 0.81 -6.25
C GLN A 194 30.48 -0.10 -6.76
N VAL A 195 29.79 -0.82 -5.87
CA VAL A 195 28.72 -1.77 -6.24
C VAL A 195 27.35 -1.11 -6.23
N HIS A 196 27.00 -0.45 -5.15
CA HIS A 196 25.65 0.10 -4.92
C HIS A 196 25.59 1.62 -4.99
N GLY A 197 26.73 2.28 -4.80
CA GLY A 197 26.80 3.72 -4.63
C GLY A 197 26.57 4.16 -3.19
N THR A 198 26.92 5.41 -2.97
CA THR A 198 26.70 6.15 -1.73
C THR A 198 26.16 7.52 -2.06
N THR A 199 25.57 8.21 -1.09
CA THR A 199 25.02 9.55 -1.25
C THR A 199 25.12 10.34 0.05
N THR A 200 24.64 11.57 0.05
CA THR A 200 24.61 12.42 1.24
C THR A 200 23.17 12.68 1.64
N LEU A 201 22.81 12.25 2.85
CA LEU A 201 21.53 12.53 3.47
C LEU A 201 21.78 13.46 4.67
N SER A 202 21.12 14.63 4.67
CA SER A 202 21.23 15.62 5.76
C SER A 202 22.69 15.92 6.18
N GLY A 203 23.59 16.06 5.19
CA GLY A 203 25.01 16.34 5.42
C GLY A 203 25.87 15.13 5.82
N THR A 204 25.27 13.96 6.05
CA THR A 204 25.95 12.71 6.38
C THR A 204 26.02 11.79 5.16
N ARG A 205 27.19 11.27 4.85
CA ARG A 205 27.34 10.29 3.79
C ARG A 205 26.79 8.94 4.22
N VAL A 206 25.89 8.36 3.40
CA VAL A 206 25.16 7.13 3.72
C VAL A 206 25.30 6.10 2.60
N LEU A 207 25.04 4.84 2.93
CA LEU A 207 24.96 3.75 1.95
C LEU A 207 23.68 3.90 1.13
N ARG A 208 23.74 3.69 -0.17
CA ARG A 208 22.53 3.39 -0.92
C ARG A 208 22.05 1.98 -0.61
N TYR A 209 20.74 1.80 -0.55
CA TYR A 209 20.15 0.47 -0.35
C TYR A 209 20.51 -0.45 -1.52
N PRO A 210 20.73 -1.75 -1.30
CA PRO A 210 21.27 -2.62 -2.35
C PRO A 210 20.26 -3.01 -3.44
N LEU A 211 18.98 -2.72 -3.26
CA LEU A 211 17.94 -2.87 -4.27
C LEU A 211 17.43 -1.50 -4.70
N THR A 212 16.99 -1.38 -5.95
CA THR A 212 16.18 -0.25 -6.39
C THR A 212 14.76 -0.40 -5.85
N GLU A 213 13.98 0.66 -5.90
CA GLU A 213 12.58 0.67 -5.49
C GLU A 213 11.77 -0.35 -6.30
N ASP A 214 11.93 -0.35 -7.61
CA ASP A 214 11.31 -1.32 -8.51
C ASP A 214 11.71 -2.78 -8.21
N GLU A 215 13.00 -3.05 -7.96
CA GLU A 215 13.46 -4.39 -7.54
C GLU A 215 12.84 -4.79 -6.19
N GLY A 216 12.75 -3.85 -5.25
CA GLY A 216 12.14 -4.04 -3.95
C GLY A 216 10.66 -4.42 -4.07
N LEU A 217 9.90 -3.62 -4.82
CA LEU A 217 8.48 -3.87 -5.07
C LEU A 217 8.25 -5.25 -5.70
N ARG A 218 8.93 -5.55 -6.82
CA ARG A 218 8.73 -6.84 -7.51
C ARG A 218 9.04 -8.04 -6.62
N ARG A 219 10.09 -7.95 -5.80
CA ARG A 219 10.42 -9.02 -4.83
C ARG A 219 9.39 -9.11 -3.72
N ASN A 220 8.82 -7.97 -3.30
CA ASN A 220 7.76 -7.92 -2.31
C ASN A 220 6.47 -8.58 -2.85
N LEU A 221 6.03 -8.21 -4.05
CA LEU A 221 4.87 -8.81 -4.72
C LEU A 221 5.04 -10.33 -4.91
N ALA A 222 6.22 -10.79 -5.32
CA ALA A 222 6.52 -12.22 -5.45
C ALA A 222 6.47 -12.97 -4.10
N ALA A 223 6.85 -12.33 -2.99
CA ALA A 223 6.71 -12.92 -1.67
C ALA A 223 5.24 -12.95 -1.21
N ILE A 224 4.46 -11.93 -1.53
CA ILE A 224 3.02 -11.86 -1.28
C ILE A 224 2.29 -12.97 -2.03
N GLU A 225 2.58 -13.15 -3.32
CA GLU A 225 1.96 -14.20 -4.14
C GLU A 225 2.16 -15.60 -3.53
N GLN A 226 3.33 -15.89 -2.99
CA GLN A 226 3.61 -17.17 -2.33
C GLN A 226 2.78 -17.41 -1.07
N ARG A 227 2.26 -16.35 -0.46
CA ARG A 227 1.35 -16.45 0.68
C ARG A 227 -0.08 -16.76 0.27
N SER A 228 -0.41 -16.59 -1.02
CA SER A 228 -1.75 -16.81 -1.56
C SER A 228 -2.81 -16.07 -0.75
N PRO A 229 -2.74 -14.73 -0.64
CA PRO A 229 -3.73 -13.98 0.11
C PRO A 229 -5.11 -14.00 -0.56
N ASP A 230 -6.14 -13.76 0.22
CA ASP A 230 -7.52 -13.66 -0.25
C ASP A 230 -7.80 -12.30 -0.92
N ALA A 231 -7.14 -11.24 -0.44
CA ALA A 231 -7.13 -9.92 -1.06
C ALA A 231 -5.89 -9.13 -0.64
N VAL A 232 -5.54 -8.11 -1.42
CA VAL A 232 -4.52 -7.12 -1.06
C VAL A 232 -5.15 -5.76 -0.83
N LEU A 233 -4.81 -5.14 0.32
CA LEU A 233 -5.13 -3.77 0.67
C LEU A 233 -3.97 -2.90 0.20
N PHE A 234 -4.23 -1.99 -0.73
CA PHE A 234 -3.22 -1.06 -1.23
C PHE A 234 -3.57 0.36 -0.78
N THR A 235 -2.91 0.82 0.27
CA THR A 235 -3.35 2.00 1.02
C THR A 235 -2.86 3.33 0.43
N GLY A 236 -2.78 3.43 -0.89
CA GLY A 236 -2.46 4.65 -1.64
C GLY A 236 -1.01 4.74 -2.10
N ASP A 237 -0.73 5.79 -2.86
CA ASP A 237 0.55 6.06 -3.50
C ASP A 237 1.05 4.87 -4.33
N LEU A 238 0.18 4.43 -5.26
CA LEU A 238 0.46 3.29 -6.13
C LEU A 238 1.54 3.65 -7.16
N VAL A 239 1.54 4.90 -7.62
CA VAL A 239 2.38 5.39 -8.72
C VAL A 239 3.07 6.71 -8.36
N GLN A 240 4.21 6.99 -8.94
CA GLN A 240 4.96 8.24 -8.76
C GLN A 240 4.27 9.42 -9.49
N GLY A 241 3.03 9.67 -9.13
CA GLY A 241 2.15 10.68 -9.70
C GLY A 241 1.04 10.10 -10.57
N GLY A 242 -0.19 10.18 -10.10
CA GLY A 242 -1.38 9.64 -10.76
C GLY A 242 -1.63 10.21 -12.16
N GLY A 243 -1.17 11.44 -12.43
CA GLY A 243 -1.20 12.02 -13.77
C GLY A 243 -0.13 11.53 -14.73
N TYR A 244 0.80 10.69 -14.29
CA TYR A 244 1.94 10.18 -15.05
C TYR A 244 1.63 8.76 -15.58
N GLN A 245 1.25 8.66 -16.86
CA GLN A 245 0.83 7.39 -17.46
C GLN A 245 1.91 6.29 -17.43
N PRO A 246 3.20 6.59 -17.66
CA PRO A 246 4.24 5.58 -17.55
C PRO A 246 4.36 4.93 -16.16
N GLY A 247 4.00 5.65 -15.09
CA GLY A 247 3.93 5.08 -13.73
C GLY A 247 2.85 4.02 -13.61
N TRP A 248 1.66 4.28 -14.17
CA TRP A 248 0.57 3.31 -14.21
C TRP A 248 0.92 2.07 -15.03
N ASP A 249 1.58 2.26 -16.17
CA ASP A 249 2.02 1.13 -16.99
C ASP A 249 3.04 0.26 -16.24
N GLU A 250 3.95 0.86 -15.46
CA GLU A 250 4.89 0.11 -14.63
C GLU A 250 4.20 -0.57 -13.45
N PHE A 251 3.19 0.06 -12.85
CA PHE A 251 2.37 -0.56 -11.80
C PHE A 251 1.71 -1.85 -12.32
N PHE A 252 1.00 -1.75 -13.43
CA PHE A 252 0.33 -2.92 -14.00
C PHE A 252 1.31 -3.93 -14.59
N ARG A 253 2.42 -3.50 -15.13
CA ARG A 253 3.49 -4.42 -15.54
C ARG A 253 3.97 -5.29 -14.38
N SER A 254 4.06 -4.73 -13.18
CA SER A 254 4.52 -5.43 -11.98
C SER A 254 3.41 -6.22 -11.26
N THR A 255 2.13 -5.94 -11.51
CA THR A 255 1.00 -6.51 -10.76
C THR A 255 0.03 -7.32 -11.62
N ALA A 256 -0.12 -6.99 -12.90
CA ALA A 256 -0.97 -7.67 -13.89
C ALA A 256 -0.36 -7.55 -15.30
N GLY A 257 0.89 -8.00 -15.44
CA GLY A 257 1.67 -7.89 -16.67
C GLY A 257 2.82 -8.91 -16.74
N ASP A 258 3.81 -8.61 -17.55
CA ASP A 258 4.97 -9.50 -17.79
C ASP A 258 6.01 -9.48 -16.64
N GLY A 259 5.95 -8.51 -15.75
CA GLY A 259 6.81 -8.39 -14.56
C GLY A 259 6.23 -9.03 -13.31
N GLY A 260 4.94 -9.37 -13.29
CA GLY A 260 4.22 -10.00 -12.18
C GLY A 260 2.72 -10.06 -12.45
N ASP A 261 2.03 -11.01 -11.86
CA ASP A 261 0.62 -11.32 -12.16
C ASP A 261 -0.25 -11.52 -10.91
N LEU A 262 0.18 -11.01 -9.76
CA LEU A 262 -0.52 -11.15 -8.47
C LEU A 262 -2.01 -10.79 -8.58
N LEU A 263 -2.33 -9.62 -9.19
CA LEU A 263 -3.69 -9.13 -9.29
C LEU A 263 -4.57 -9.92 -10.28
N THR A 264 -3.99 -10.81 -11.07
CA THR A 264 -4.76 -11.69 -11.94
C THR A 264 -5.46 -12.82 -11.19
N SER A 265 -5.05 -13.06 -9.94
CA SER A 265 -5.60 -14.13 -9.08
C SER A 265 -6.01 -13.67 -7.69
N VAL A 266 -5.59 -12.47 -7.27
CA VAL A 266 -5.87 -11.86 -5.97
C VAL A 266 -6.51 -10.50 -6.19
N PRO A 267 -7.71 -10.23 -5.65
CA PRO A 267 -8.36 -8.93 -5.81
C PRO A 267 -7.63 -7.83 -5.04
N ILE A 268 -7.56 -6.65 -5.67
CA ILE A 268 -7.04 -5.44 -5.05
C ILE A 268 -8.17 -4.61 -4.41
N LEU A 269 -7.88 -4.05 -3.24
CA LEU A 269 -8.69 -3.04 -2.55
C LEU A 269 -7.84 -1.76 -2.43
N PRO A 270 -7.85 -0.87 -3.45
CA PRO A 270 -7.00 0.31 -3.44
C PRO A 270 -7.65 1.48 -2.68
N ALA A 271 -6.83 2.30 -2.02
CA ALA A 271 -7.22 3.61 -1.51
C ALA A 271 -6.53 4.72 -2.32
N PHE A 272 -7.07 5.93 -2.28
CA PHE A 272 -6.40 7.11 -2.80
C PHE A 272 -5.26 7.54 -1.91
N GLY A 273 -4.06 7.76 -2.50
CA GLY A 273 -2.97 8.50 -1.89
C GLY A 273 -2.88 9.93 -2.44
N ASN A 274 -2.00 10.74 -1.88
CA ASN A 274 -1.77 12.10 -2.38
C ASN A 274 -1.14 12.07 -3.78
N TRP A 275 -0.31 11.08 -4.08
CA TRP A 275 0.29 10.95 -5.41
C TRP A 275 -0.73 10.68 -6.51
N GLU A 276 -1.86 10.05 -6.22
CA GLU A 276 -2.96 9.89 -7.18
C GLU A 276 -3.62 11.21 -7.59
N SER A 277 -3.38 12.29 -6.82
CA SER A 277 -3.79 13.65 -7.17
C SER A 277 -2.68 14.46 -7.85
N PHE A 278 -1.47 13.92 -8.01
CA PHE A 278 -0.30 14.61 -8.51
C PHE A 278 -0.02 14.32 -9.98
N GLY A 279 0.05 15.36 -10.80
CA GLY A 279 0.27 15.25 -12.25
C GLY A 279 1.70 14.95 -12.68
N ALA A 280 2.65 14.89 -11.76
CA ALA A 280 4.08 14.76 -12.05
C ALA A 280 4.52 15.74 -13.15
N LEU A 281 5.21 15.24 -14.20
CA LEU A 281 5.65 16.10 -15.30
C LEU A 281 4.50 16.75 -16.12
N ASN A 282 3.26 16.30 -15.91
CA ASN A 282 2.06 16.84 -16.54
C ASN A 282 1.43 18.00 -15.74
N GLY A 283 2.20 18.70 -14.94
CA GLY A 283 1.80 19.93 -14.28
C GLY A 283 1.70 19.84 -12.76
N GLY A 284 2.17 18.76 -12.13
CA GLY A 284 2.16 18.62 -10.67
C GLY A 284 0.75 18.78 -10.09
N TYR A 285 0.59 19.59 -9.03
CA TYR A 285 -0.74 19.98 -8.49
C TYR A 285 -1.36 21.17 -9.22
N GLY A 286 -0.80 21.59 -10.37
CA GLY A 286 -1.28 22.74 -11.14
C GLY A 286 -0.91 24.07 -10.50
N THR A 287 -1.73 25.07 -10.77
CA THR A 287 -1.63 26.42 -10.19
C THR A 287 -2.97 26.82 -9.56
N PRO A 288 -3.03 27.88 -8.74
CA PRO A 288 -4.31 28.37 -8.21
C PRO A 288 -5.36 28.68 -9.30
N ASP A 289 -4.92 29.06 -10.50
CA ASP A 289 -5.80 29.38 -11.63
C ASP A 289 -6.12 28.17 -12.53
N ASP A 290 -5.39 27.05 -12.37
CA ASP A 290 -5.60 25.83 -13.16
C ASP A 290 -5.22 24.57 -12.37
N ARG A 291 -6.22 23.88 -11.85
CA ARG A 291 -6.09 22.56 -11.18
C ARG A 291 -6.42 21.38 -12.09
N SER A 292 -6.48 21.60 -13.39
CA SER A 292 -6.75 20.50 -14.35
C SER A 292 -5.74 19.34 -14.28
N PRO A 293 -4.45 19.52 -13.88
CA PRO A 293 -3.56 18.39 -13.62
C PRO A 293 -4.08 17.43 -12.55
N VAL A 294 -4.61 17.96 -11.44
CA VAL A 294 -5.19 17.16 -10.34
C VAL A 294 -6.40 16.38 -10.83
N VAL A 295 -7.32 17.06 -11.54
CA VAL A 295 -8.53 16.42 -12.09
C VAL A 295 -8.17 15.27 -13.02
N ARG A 296 -7.19 15.47 -13.91
CA ARG A 296 -6.71 14.41 -14.82
C ARG A 296 -6.03 13.25 -14.08
N SER A 297 -5.31 13.56 -13.00
CA SER A 297 -4.63 12.53 -12.20
C SER A 297 -5.65 11.61 -11.54
N ARG A 298 -6.63 12.17 -10.86
CA ARG A 298 -7.70 11.41 -10.20
C ARG A 298 -8.54 10.63 -11.22
N ALA A 299 -8.81 11.20 -12.40
CA ALA A 299 -9.52 10.51 -13.47
C ALA A 299 -8.81 9.23 -13.92
N LYS A 300 -7.47 9.18 -13.92
CA LYS A 300 -6.73 7.94 -14.25
C LYS A 300 -6.95 6.85 -13.20
N PHE A 301 -6.96 7.18 -11.92
CA PHE A 301 -7.27 6.21 -10.86
C PHE A 301 -8.68 5.62 -11.07
N HIS A 302 -9.67 6.47 -11.31
CA HIS A 302 -11.05 6.02 -11.59
C HIS A 302 -11.18 5.22 -12.90
N ALA A 303 -10.33 5.49 -13.89
CA ALA A 303 -10.30 4.67 -15.10
C ALA A 303 -9.85 3.22 -14.79
N TYR A 304 -8.92 3.05 -13.88
CA TYR A 304 -8.42 1.72 -13.53
C TYR A 304 -9.28 0.99 -12.51
N PHE A 305 -9.81 1.68 -11.51
CA PHE A 305 -10.44 1.03 -10.37
C PHE A 305 -11.94 1.31 -10.27
N ASP A 306 -12.71 0.24 -10.12
CA ASP A 306 -14.15 0.24 -9.90
C ASP A 306 -14.44 -0.31 -8.50
N ALA A 307 -14.72 0.54 -7.54
CA ALA A 307 -15.07 0.12 -6.19
C ALA A 307 -16.54 -0.35 -6.10
N PRO A 308 -16.91 -1.10 -5.06
CA PRO A 308 -18.29 -1.36 -4.74
C PRO A 308 -19.05 -0.05 -4.51
N ALA A 309 -20.33 -0.01 -4.93
CA ALA A 309 -21.15 1.18 -4.78
C ALA A 309 -21.29 1.59 -3.31
N ASN A 310 -20.98 2.85 -3.00
CA ASN A 310 -21.07 3.43 -1.66
C ASN A 310 -22.40 4.18 -1.39
N GLY A 311 -23.24 4.34 -2.41
CA GLY A 311 -24.50 5.09 -2.31
C GLY A 311 -24.34 6.61 -2.36
N THR A 312 -23.16 7.11 -2.69
CA THR A 312 -22.84 8.53 -2.88
C THR A 312 -22.27 8.74 -4.28
N PRO A 313 -23.12 8.95 -5.30
CA PRO A 313 -22.70 8.96 -6.72
C PRO A 313 -21.58 9.95 -7.04
N GLU A 314 -21.55 11.10 -6.36
CA GLU A 314 -20.53 12.13 -6.55
C GLU A 314 -19.15 11.67 -6.05
N HIS A 315 -19.11 10.73 -5.13
CA HIS A 315 -17.89 10.18 -4.54
C HIS A 315 -17.78 8.68 -4.78
N GLN A 316 -18.39 8.20 -5.86
CA GLN A 316 -18.24 6.80 -6.27
C GLN A 316 -16.75 6.50 -6.47
N ASP A 317 -16.30 5.33 -6.01
CA ASP A 317 -14.93 4.84 -6.08
C ASP A 317 -13.89 5.54 -5.17
N ASN A 318 -14.28 6.58 -4.40
CA ASN A 318 -13.37 7.24 -3.48
C ASN A 318 -13.26 6.52 -2.13
N TYR A 319 -14.40 6.12 -1.58
CA TYR A 319 -14.51 5.35 -0.34
C TYR A 319 -15.57 4.27 -0.49
N TYR A 320 -15.33 3.13 0.13
CA TYR A 320 -16.19 1.97 -0.06
C TYR A 320 -16.02 0.94 1.06
N ARG A 321 -16.91 -0.06 1.07
CA ARG A 321 -16.88 -1.19 1.98
C ARG A 321 -16.78 -2.49 1.19
N VAL A 322 -15.94 -3.40 1.69
CA VAL A 322 -15.89 -4.79 1.26
C VAL A 322 -16.04 -5.69 2.47
N ASP A 323 -16.97 -6.65 2.39
CA ASP A 323 -17.10 -7.72 3.36
C ASP A 323 -16.47 -8.99 2.82
N TYR A 324 -15.40 -9.45 3.45
CA TYR A 324 -14.70 -10.68 3.11
C TYR A 324 -14.85 -11.69 4.24
N GLY A 325 -15.92 -12.50 4.18
CA GLY A 325 -16.29 -13.41 5.25
C GLY A 325 -16.63 -12.67 6.56
N PRO A 326 -15.87 -12.93 7.63
CA PRO A 326 -16.10 -12.27 8.92
C PRO A 326 -15.52 -10.86 8.99
N VAL A 327 -14.77 -10.43 7.99
CA VAL A 327 -14.03 -9.17 8.00
C VAL A 327 -14.72 -8.14 7.13
N THR A 328 -14.98 -6.97 7.69
CA THR A 328 -15.34 -5.76 6.97
C THR A 328 -14.08 -4.90 6.81
N VAL A 329 -13.74 -4.54 5.58
CA VAL A 329 -12.74 -3.54 5.25
C VAL A 329 -13.45 -2.27 4.81
N LEU A 330 -13.24 -1.16 5.53
CA LEU A 330 -13.65 0.17 5.11
C LEU A 330 -12.45 0.88 4.51
N THR A 331 -12.57 1.31 3.27
CA THR A 331 -11.61 2.20 2.61
C THR A 331 -12.17 3.61 2.66
N LEU A 332 -11.37 4.57 3.17
CA LEU A 332 -11.73 5.99 3.23
C LEU A 332 -10.83 6.80 2.30
N ASP A 333 -11.34 7.93 1.82
CA ASP A 333 -10.56 8.94 1.12
C ASP A 333 -10.05 9.97 2.13
N SER A 334 -8.75 10.05 2.31
CA SER A 334 -8.11 11.04 3.17
C SER A 334 -7.72 12.33 2.43
N ASN A 335 -8.03 12.42 1.13
CA ASN A 335 -7.77 13.59 0.29
C ASN A 335 -9.02 14.48 0.23
N ASN A 336 -8.94 15.70 0.75
CA ASN A 336 -10.09 16.60 0.81
C ASN A 336 -9.96 17.89 -0.03
N GLY A 337 -8.82 18.06 -0.69
CA GLY A 337 -8.56 19.20 -1.57
C GLY A 337 -8.39 20.53 -0.88
N GLN A 338 -8.11 20.55 0.42
CA GLN A 338 -7.76 21.77 1.12
C GLN A 338 -6.27 22.07 0.92
N PRO A 339 -5.82 23.34 0.93
CA PRO A 339 -4.39 23.63 0.85
C PRO A 339 -3.66 23.18 2.11
N ASP A 340 -2.42 22.75 1.95
CA ASP A 340 -1.53 22.47 3.07
C ASP A 340 -1.34 23.71 3.92
N ASP A 341 -1.48 23.52 5.22
CA ASP A 341 -1.30 24.57 6.21
C ASP A 341 0.14 24.54 6.73
N LEU A 342 1.04 25.09 5.94
CA LEU A 342 2.47 25.06 6.21
C LEU A 342 2.84 25.81 7.50
N ALA A 343 3.93 25.41 8.13
CA ALA A 343 4.46 26.09 9.31
C ALA A 343 4.67 27.61 9.13
N ALA A 344 4.92 28.05 7.90
CA ALA A 344 5.05 29.47 7.57
C ALA A 344 3.73 30.26 7.67
N ASN A 345 2.59 29.58 7.60
CA ASN A 345 1.26 30.19 7.66
C ASN A 345 0.84 30.53 9.11
N HIS A 346 1.54 29.98 10.10
CA HIS A 346 1.25 30.18 11.50
C HIS A 346 2.21 31.21 12.12
N PRO A 347 1.72 32.15 12.94
CA PRO A 347 2.57 33.04 13.72
C PRO A 347 3.40 32.25 14.74
N ALA A 348 4.57 32.77 15.09
CA ALA A 348 5.53 32.06 15.93
C ALA A 348 4.98 31.63 17.30
N GLU A 349 4.05 32.42 17.84
CA GLU A 349 3.36 32.19 19.12
C GLU A 349 2.37 31.01 19.07
N ASP A 350 1.87 30.68 17.89
CA ASP A 350 0.89 29.61 17.68
C ASP A 350 1.53 28.29 17.23
N LYS A 351 2.86 28.29 17.03
CA LYS A 351 3.57 27.10 16.57
C LYS A 351 3.82 26.12 17.70
N LEU A 352 3.45 24.88 17.45
CA LEU A 352 3.86 23.77 18.30
C LEU A 352 5.35 23.49 18.10
N THR A 353 6.06 23.22 19.19
CA THR A 353 7.49 22.87 19.16
C THR A 353 7.80 21.59 19.92
N GLY A 354 6.82 21.06 20.64
CA GLY A 354 6.93 19.86 21.48
C GLY A 354 6.38 18.62 20.80
N ARG A 355 5.92 17.70 21.63
CA ARG A 355 5.32 16.43 21.23
C ARG A 355 3.80 16.42 21.37
N GLU A 356 3.23 17.56 21.74
CA GLU A 356 1.80 17.66 22.03
C GLU A 356 1.02 17.78 20.73
N TYR A 357 -0.06 17.04 20.68
CA TYR A 357 -1.05 17.16 19.64
C TYR A 357 -2.24 17.97 20.15
N THR A 358 -2.64 18.98 19.41
CA THR A 358 -3.69 19.92 19.83
C THR A 358 -4.97 19.82 19.01
N GLY A 359 -5.20 18.71 18.36
CA GLY A 359 -6.37 18.49 17.53
C GLY A 359 -6.01 18.35 16.05
N PRO A 360 -6.99 18.09 15.18
CA PRO A 360 -6.75 17.99 13.75
C PRO A 360 -6.20 19.30 13.22
N GLY A 361 -5.23 19.18 12.33
CA GLY A 361 -4.77 20.30 11.52
C GLY A 361 -5.83 20.69 10.50
N THR A 362 -5.47 21.54 9.57
CA THR A 362 -6.43 22.01 8.57
C THR A 362 -6.74 20.95 7.54
N ASP A 363 -5.75 20.16 7.15
CA ASP A 363 -5.95 19.10 6.17
C ASP A 363 -4.71 18.24 5.91
N THR A 364 -4.88 17.25 5.01
CA THR A 364 -3.89 16.29 4.56
C THR A 364 -3.41 16.56 3.14
N GLN A 365 -3.79 17.72 2.55
CA GLN A 365 -3.74 17.87 1.11
C GLN A 365 -2.67 18.77 0.54
N GLU A 366 -2.68 18.74 -0.67
CA GLU A 366 -1.77 19.08 -1.74
C GLU A 366 -2.01 20.51 -2.27
N ASN A 367 -1.95 21.50 -1.46
CA ASN A 367 -1.88 22.91 -1.88
C ASN A 367 -2.96 23.38 -2.87
N PHE A 368 -4.19 22.85 -2.79
CA PHE A 368 -5.33 23.34 -3.57
C PHE A 368 -6.62 23.32 -2.76
N THR A 369 -7.59 24.17 -3.16
CA THR A 369 -8.91 24.20 -2.52
C THR A 369 -9.96 23.46 -3.35
N ARG A 370 -11.08 23.10 -2.70
CA ARG A 370 -12.23 22.52 -3.37
C ARG A 370 -12.72 23.42 -4.50
N GLU A 371 -12.83 24.74 -4.28
CA GLU A 371 -13.28 25.68 -5.30
C GLU A 371 -12.35 25.73 -6.50
N GLN A 372 -11.05 25.62 -6.29
CA GLN A 372 -10.07 25.56 -7.40
C GLN A 372 -10.22 24.25 -8.17
N TYR A 373 -10.45 23.14 -7.49
CA TYR A 373 -10.67 21.84 -8.10
C TYR A 373 -11.95 21.79 -8.92
N GLU A 374 -13.06 22.26 -8.36
CA GLU A 374 -14.36 22.35 -9.04
C GLU A 374 -14.32 23.31 -10.23
N ALA A 375 -13.62 24.43 -10.13
CA ALA A 375 -13.41 25.36 -11.24
C ALA A 375 -12.63 24.72 -12.41
N ALA A 376 -11.80 23.74 -12.14
CA ALA A 376 -11.10 22.93 -13.14
C ALA A 376 -11.93 21.74 -13.69
N GLY A 377 -13.17 21.58 -13.23
CA GLY A 377 -14.09 20.54 -13.69
C GLY A 377 -14.07 19.25 -12.85
N GLY A 378 -13.37 19.24 -11.72
CA GLY A 378 -13.40 18.12 -10.79
C GLY A 378 -14.70 18.09 -9.98
N THR A 379 -15.18 16.90 -9.62
CA THR A 379 -16.47 16.74 -8.92
C THR A 379 -16.42 15.74 -7.78
N ASP A 380 -15.32 14.99 -7.63
CA ASP A 380 -15.26 13.80 -6.77
C ASP A 380 -14.60 14.03 -5.42
N LEU A 381 -14.06 15.22 -5.10
CA LEU A 381 -13.46 15.46 -3.81
C LEU A 381 -14.45 15.30 -2.67
N SER A 382 -14.16 14.38 -1.75
CA SER A 382 -14.92 14.19 -0.52
C SER A 382 -14.26 14.95 0.64
N ASP A 383 -15.08 15.48 1.53
CA ASP A 383 -14.64 15.97 2.83
C ASP A 383 -14.69 14.80 3.83
N PHE A 384 -13.72 14.73 4.74
CA PHE A 384 -13.65 13.68 5.75
C PHE A 384 -14.02 14.17 7.17
N GLY A 385 -14.22 15.47 7.37
CA GLY A 385 -14.54 16.05 8.67
C GLY A 385 -15.88 15.57 9.23
N PRO A 386 -16.11 15.73 10.56
CA PRO A 386 -17.36 15.37 11.21
C PRO A 386 -18.58 16.03 10.56
N GLY A 387 -19.59 15.23 10.22
CA GLY A 387 -20.82 15.68 9.56
C GLY A 387 -20.73 15.74 8.03
N SER A 388 -19.60 15.48 7.43
CA SER A 388 -19.47 15.31 5.97
C SER A 388 -20.22 14.08 5.48
N VAL A 389 -20.38 13.97 4.16
CA VAL A 389 -21.02 12.81 3.54
C VAL A 389 -20.25 11.54 3.82
N GLN A 390 -18.91 11.58 3.66
CA GLN A 390 -18.04 10.42 3.96
C GLN A 390 -18.09 10.05 5.45
N TRP A 391 -18.00 11.04 6.36
CA TRP A 391 -18.10 10.78 7.79
C TRP A 391 -19.40 10.06 8.17
N THR A 392 -20.55 10.62 7.73
CA THR A 392 -21.88 10.04 8.02
C THR A 392 -22.03 8.64 7.42
N TRP A 393 -21.45 8.44 6.23
CA TRP A 393 -21.40 7.13 5.60
C TRP A 393 -20.54 6.15 6.41
N ALA A 394 -19.33 6.55 6.81
CA ALA A 394 -18.42 5.70 7.60
C ALA A 394 -19.02 5.28 8.93
N GLU A 395 -19.61 6.23 9.69
CA GLU A 395 -20.29 5.95 10.95
C GLU A 395 -21.39 4.90 10.76
N ARG A 396 -22.22 5.05 9.72
CA ARG A 396 -23.27 4.06 9.40
C ARG A 396 -22.68 2.69 9.06
N GLN A 397 -21.60 2.63 8.23
CA GLN A 397 -20.99 1.36 7.89
C GLN A 397 -20.35 0.67 9.10
N LEU A 398 -19.75 1.42 10.00
CA LEU A 398 -19.23 0.91 11.27
C LEU A 398 -20.35 0.33 12.14
N ALA A 399 -21.46 1.07 12.26
CA ALA A 399 -22.63 0.61 13.01
C ALA A 399 -23.24 -0.68 12.41
N ASP A 400 -23.39 -0.73 11.08
CA ASP A 400 -23.91 -1.90 10.36
C ASP A 400 -22.99 -3.12 10.50
N ALA A 401 -21.67 -2.93 10.36
CA ALA A 401 -20.68 -3.98 10.56
C ALA A 401 -20.73 -4.53 11.99
N ARG A 402 -20.84 -3.63 12.96
CA ARG A 402 -20.99 -4.01 14.38
C ARG A 402 -22.26 -4.80 14.64
N ALA A 403 -23.41 -4.35 14.11
CA ALA A 403 -24.69 -5.05 14.23
C ALA A 403 -24.65 -6.46 13.60
N ALA A 404 -23.82 -6.65 12.58
CA ALA A 404 -23.59 -7.94 11.92
C ALA A 404 -22.51 -8.81 12.61
N GLY A 405 -21.87 -8.34 13.67
CA GLY A 405 -20.77 -9.05 14.35
C GLY A 405 -19.50 -9.19 13.52
N GLN A 406 -19.28 -8.26 12.59
CA GLN A 406 -18.10 -8.25 11.73
C GLN A 406 -16.86 -7.72 12.46
N ILE A 407 -15.71 -8.26 12.11
CA ILE A 407 -14.40 -7.74 12.46
C ILE A 407 -14.10 -6.55 11.54
N VAL A 408 -13.81 -5.39 12.10
CA VAL A 408 -13.63 -4.18 11.28
C VAL A 408 -12.14 -3.82 11.16
N LEU A 409 -11.69 -3.71 9.92
CA LEU A 409 -10.44 -3.07 9.52
C LEU A 409 -10.77 -1.80 8.73
N VAL A 410 -9.95 -0.77 8.89
CA VAL A 410 -10.07 0.48 8.13
C VAL A 410 -8.77 0.74 7.40
N GLN A 411 -8.85 1.25 6.16
CA GLN A 411 -7.67 1.72 5.44
C GLN A 411 -7.91 3.10 4.82
N PHE A 412 -6.88 3.89 4.79
CA PHE A 412 -6.74 5.16 4.06
C PHE A 412 -5.26 5.55 4.03
N HIS A 413 -4.89 6.48 3.16
CA HIS A 413 -3.47 6.73 2.90
C HIS A 413 -2.75 7.51 4.00
N HIS A 414 -3.23 8.70 4.36
CA HIS A 414 -2.51 9.61 5.25
C HIS A 414 -2.53 9.13 6.70
N VAL A 415 -1.39 8.64 7.18
CA VAL A 415 -1.26 8.04 8.52
C VAL A 415 -1.52 9.04 9.65
N PRO A 416 -2.48 8.80 10.56
CA PRO A 416 -2.83 9.77 11.60
C PRO A 416 -1.83 9.81 12.76
N TYR A 417 -1.16 8.70 13.03
CA TYR A 417 -0.20 8.56 14.13
C TYR A 417 1.10 8.00 13.59
N SER A 418 2.07 8.88 13.29
CA SER A 418 3.38 8.49 12.79
C SER A 418 4.49 9.27 13.46
N SER A 419 5.62 8.60 13.65
CA SER A 419 6.89 9.21 14.06
C SER A 419 7.72 9.69 12.86
N GLY A 420 7.20 9.50 11.65
CA GLY A 420 7.84 9.82 10.37
C GLY A 420 7.69 11.27 9.95
N GLU A 421 7.97 11.53 8.69
CA GLU A 421 8.01 12.87 8.09
C GLU A 421 6.66 13.57 8.15
N HIS A 422 5.56 12.85 7.96
CA HIS A 422 4.19 13.36 7.88
C HIS A 422 3.37 13.17 9.17
N GLY A 423 4.03 12.84 10.29
CA GLY A 423 3.37 12.64 11.58
C GLY A 423 3.13 13.90 12.40
N LEU A 424 3.60 15.07 11.95
CA LEU A 424 3.48 16.32 12.67
C LEU A 424 2.21 17.09 12.27
N PRO A 425 1.56 17.79 13.23
CA PRO A 425 0.45 18.71 12.89
C PRO A 425 0.92 19.82 11.96
N MET A 426 -0.01 20.37 11.19
CA MET A 426 0.28 21.39 10.19
C MET A 426 0.88 22.67 10.78
N ASN A 427 0.51 23.02 12.01
CA ASN A 427 1.09 24.17 12.73
C ASN A 427 2.35 23.84 13.53
N HIS A 428 2.94 22.65 13.38
CA HIS A 428 4.20 22.35 14.04
C HIS A 428 5.38 23.05 13.36
N ALA A 429 6.33 23.55 14.14
CA ALA A 429 7.50 24.28 13.62
C ALA A 429 8.39 23.47 12.67
N LEU A 430 8.33 22.14 12.75
CA LEU A 430 9.11 21.20 11.94
C LEU A 430 8.24 20.39 10.96
N THR A 431 7.00 20.80 10.72
CA THR A 431 6.12 20.09 9.79
C THR A 431 6.68 20.11 8.36
N SER A 432 6.46 19.03 7.63
CA SER A 432 6.73 18.98 6.19
C SER A 432 5.53 19.47 5.36
N GLY A 433 4.38 19.72 5.99
CA GLY A 433 3.08 19.77 5.33
C GLY A 433 2.53 18.35 5.08
N GLN A 434 1.38 18.25 4.44
CA GLN A 434 0.77 16.98 4.04
C GLN A 434 0.65 15.94 5.18
N GLY A 435 0.37 16.39 6.41
CA GLY A 435 0.31 15.52 7.58
C GLY A 435 -0.99 14.71 7.64
N GLY A 436 -0.92 13.50 8.19
CA GLY A 436 -2.08 12.63 8.43
C GLY A 436 -2.86 12.95 9.70
N THR A 437 -2.38 13.87 10.52
CA THR A 437 -2.99 14.20 11.82
C THR A 437 -4.47 14.63 11.76
N PRO A 438 -4.97 15.29 10.71
CA PRO A 438 -6.40 15.60 10.57
C PRO A 438 -7.30 14.35 10.57
N MET A 439 -6.82 13.21 10.11
CA MET A 439 -7.58 11.95 10.12
C MET A 439 -7.81 11.38 11.53
N ARG A 440 -7.16 11.93 12.56
CA ARG A 440 -7.44 11.60 13.97
C ARG A 440 -8.88 11.91 14.40
N VAL A 441 -9.58 12.75 13.66
CA VAL A 441 -11.02 13.01 13.90
C VAL A 441 -11.86 11.73 13.89
N TYR A 442 -11.43 10.69 13.17
CA TYR A 442 -12.11 9.39 13.13
C TYR A 442 -11.83 8.50 14.35
N HIS A 443 -10.76 8.76 15.12
CA HIS A 443 -10.35 7.87 16.20
C HIS A 443 -11.48 7.57 17.20
N PRO A 444 -12.25 8.56 17.68
CA PRO A 444 -13.36 8.27 18.61
C PRO A 444 -14.42 7.30 18.03
N LEU A 445 -14.71 7.39 16.72
CA LEU A 445 -15.59 6.43 16.07
C LEU A 445 -14.95 5.03 16.00
N PHE A 446 -13.69 4.96 15.66
CA PHE A 446 -12.99 3.68 15.52
C PHE A 446 -12.92 2.94 16.86
N GLU A 447 -12.69 3.65 17.94
CA GLU A 447 -12.69 3.11 19.29
C GLU A 447 -14.12 2.70 19.72
N GLU A 448 -15.11 3.60 19.57
CA GLU A 448 -16.53 3.32 19.87
C GLU A 448 -17.04 2.06 19.17
N TYR A 449 -16.69 1.89 17.90
CA TYR A 449 -17.12 0.73 17.10
C TYR A 449 -16.13 -0.44 17.15
N GLY A 450 -15.04 -0.37 17.91
CA GLY A 450 -14.08 -1.45 18.14
C GLY A 450 -13.36 -1.88 16.85
N VAL A 451 -12.84 -0.92 16.09
CA VAL A 451 -11.97 -1.18 14.94
C VAL A 451 -10.72 -1.89 15.41
N ALA A 452 -10.41 -3.05 14.83
CA ALA A 452 -9.25 -3.85 15.26
C ALA A 452 -7.92 -3.23 14.80
N ALA A 453 -7.88 -2.71 13.58
CA ALA A 453 -6.71 -2.02 13.07
C ALA A 453 -7.07 -1.01 11.97
N VAL A 454 -6.29 0.07 11.92
CA VAL A 454 -6.25 1.06 10.84
C VAL A 454 -4.92 0.92 10.11
N ILE A 455 -4.97 0.83 8.79
CA ILE A 455 -3.79 0.62 7.94
C ILE A 455 -3.64 1.83 7.02
N SER A 456 -2.45 2.41 7.01
CA SER A 456 -2.10 3.61 6.25
C SER A 456 -0.68 3.52 5.69
N GLY A 457 -0.26 4.51 4.92
CA GLY A 457 1.09 4.69 4.41
C GLY A 457 1.60 6.12 4.61
N HIS A 458 2.09 6.75 3.53
CA HIS A 458 2.42 8.17 3.44
C HIS A 458 3.72 8.62 4.13
N SER A 459 4.03 8.15 5.34
CA SER A 459 5.32 8.49 5.97
C SER A 459 6.46 7.61 5.49
N GLU A 460 6.20 6.70 4.59
CA GLU A 460 7.17 5.79 3.94
C GLU A 460 8.08 5.08 4.93
N MET A 461 7.47 4.59 6.00
CA MET A 461 8.15 3.80 7.03
C MET A 461 7.29 2.62 7.46
N PHE A 462 7.84 1.76 8.32
CA PHE A 462 7.04 0.73 8.96
C PHE A 462 6.94 1.02 10.45
N GLU A 463 5.74 1.38 10.90
CA GLU A 463 5.47 1.74 12.29
C GLU A 463 4.15 1.14 12.75
N ARG A 464 4.07 0.81 14.03
CA ARG A 464 2.81 0.49 14.71
C ARG A 464 2.63 1.40 15.91
N SER A 465 1.45 2.02 15.97
CA SER A 465 0.95 2.74 17.15
C SER A 465 -0.21 1.97 17.76
N PHE A 466 -0.39 2.12 19.07
CA PHE A 466 -1.59 1.69 19.77
C PHE A 466 -2.15 2.89 20.51
N VAL A 467 -3.33 3.30 20.11
CA VAL A 467 -3.99 4.51 20.60
C VAL A 467 -5.11 4.11 21.53
N ASP A 468 -4.99 4.52 22.75
CA ASP A 468 -5.86 4.36 23.89
C ASP A 468 -5.80 5.69 24.62
N GLU A 469 -6.64 6.66 24.18
CA GLU A 469 -6.52 8.05 24.65
C GLU A 469 -7.07 8.23 26.07
N ASP A 470 -8.05 7.45 26.47
CA ASP A 470 -8.64 7.51 27.79
C ASP A 470 -7.97 6.60 28.84
N GLY A 471 -7.10 5.69 28.37
CA GLY A 471 -6.29 4.82 29.21
C GLY A 471 -7.05 3.69 29.88
N ASP A 472 -8.17 3.28 29.29
CA ASP A 472 -9.03 2.22 29.86
C ASP A 472 -8.56 0.81 29.47
N GLY A 473 -7.56 0.70 28.57
CA GLY A 473 -6.98 -0.54 28.07
C GLY A 473 -7.57 -1.00 26.75
N THR A 474 -8.67 -0.43 26.33
CA THR A 474 -9.21 -0.64 24.98
C THR A 474 -8.61 0.42 24.04
N GLY A 475 -8.32 0.05 22.79
CA GLY A 475 -7.69 0.99 21.87
C GLY A 475 -7.61 0.42 20.46
N VAL A 476 -7.09 1.22 19.56
CA VAL A 476 -6.99 0.89 18.14
C VAL A 476 -5.53 0.80 17.71
N HIS A 477 -5.20 -0.27 16.98
CA HIS A 477 -3.88 -0.38 16.34
C HIS A 477 -3.84 0.43 15.05
N TYR A 478 -2.81 1.26 14.87
CA TYR A 478 -2.55 2.02 13.66
C TYR A 478 -1.22 1.56 13.06
N TYR A 479 -1.23 1.24 11.79
CA TYR A 479 -0.04 0.85 11.04
C TYR A 479 0.25 1.86 9.94
N ASP A 480 1.51 2.25 9.85
CA ASP A 480 2.13 2.81 8.66
C ASP A 480 2.84 1.66 7.95
N VAL A 481 2.42 1.32 6.74
CA VAL A 481 2.96 0.22 5.92
C VAL A 481 3.61 0.72 4.64
N GLY A 482 4.05 1.97 4.63
CA GLY A 482 4.60 2.69 3.48
C GLY A 482 5.99 2.22 3.03
N VAL A 483 6.18 0.91 2.91
CA VAL A 483 7.47 0.30 2.55
C VAL A 483 7.34 -0.73 1.42
N ALA A 484 6.34 -0.58 0.54
CA ALA A 484 6.10 -1.58 -0.50
C ALA A 484 7.15 -1.54 -1.62
N GLY A 485 7.47 -0.35 -2.09
CA GLY A 485 8.38 -0.13 -3.22
C GLY A 485 9.15 1.17 -3.11
N ASP A 486 8.55 2.22 -2.59
CA ASP A 486 9.22 3.40 -2.07
C ASP A 486 9.42 3.25 -0.56
N GLY A 487 9.73 4.31 0.16
CA GLY A 487 9.87 4.26 1.60
C GLY A 487 11.31 4.05 2.06
N LEU A 488 11.47 3.26 3.12
CA LEU A 488 12.72 3.09 3.87
C LEU A 488 13.15 4.39 4.57
N ARG A 489 12.23 5.33 4.78
CA ARG A 489 12.45 6.48 5.66
C ARG A 489 12.46 6.02 7.11
N GLY A 490 12.90 6.87 7.99
CA GLY A 490 12.94 6.63 9.43
C GLY A 490 12.20 7.70 10.19
N VAL A 491 12.29 7.62 11.51
CA VAL A 491 11.66 8.61 12.39
C VAL A 491 12.15 10.02 12.10
N ARG A 492 11.25 10.98 12.16
CA ARG A 492 11.55 12.41 12.04
C ARG A 492 12.48 12.84 13.18
N ARG A 493 13.49 13.63 12.85
CA ARG A 493 14.49 14.10 13.81
C ARG A 493 14.27 15.55 14.21
N GLU A 494 14.80 15.93 15.38
CA GLU A 494 14.72 17.30 15.90
C GLU A 494 15.47 18.32 15.03
N GLY A 495 16.44 17.86 14.23
CA GLY A 495 17.23 18.69 13.33
C GLY A 495 17.28 18.14 11.92
N THR A 496 18.13 18.74 11.11
CA THR A 496 18.29 18.39 9.70
C THR A 496 19.44 17.40 9.44
N THR A 497 20.17 16.98 10.49
CA THR A 497 21.29 16.05 10.37
C THR A 497 21.00 14.73 11.07
N LEU A 498 21.58 13.63 10.58
CA LEU A 498 21.34 12.27 11.10
C LEU A 498 21.86 12.02 12.52
N ASP A 499 22.68 12.90 13.05
CA ASP A 499 23.21 12.85 14.42
C ASP A 499 22.29 13.53 15.45
N THR A 500 21.23 14.22 14.99
CA THR A 500 20.21 14.79 15.89
C THR A 500 19.27 13.70 16.42
N PRO A 501 18.74 13.86 17.64
CA PRO A 501 17.83 12.87 18.22
C PRO A 501 16.54 12.73 17.42
N PRO A 502 15.88 11.56 17.45
CA PRO A 502 14.51 11.41 16.97
C PRO A 502 13.57 12.36 17.72
N LEU A 503 12.70 13.04 17.00
CA LEU A 503 11.74 13.98 17.58
C LEU A 503 10.74 13.27 18.52
N ARG A 504 10.37 12.02 18.20
CA ARG A 504 9.44 11.19 18.97
C ARG A 504 8.13 11.90 19.27
N TYR A 505 7.58 12.52 18.26
CA TYR A 505 6.32 13.26 18.38
C TYR A 505 5.14 12.34 18.69
N ASN A 506 5.09 11.16 18.06
CA ASN A 506 4.03 10.18 18.26
C ASN A 506 4.18 9.49 19.62
N ALA A 507 3.35 9.90 20.59
CA ALA A 507 3.36 9.32 21.93
C ALA A 507 2.80 7.89 21.99
N PHE A 508 2.03 7.49 20.99
CA PHE A 508 1.37 6.18 20.90
C PHE A 508 2.19 5.13 20.16
N SER A 509 3.33 5.51 19.58
CA SER A 509 4.24 4.58 18.92
C SER A 509 4.64 3.43 19.85
N ARG A 510 4.50 2.20 19.36
CA ARG A 510 4.89 0.98 20.08
C ARG A 510 6.08 0.30 19.43
N TRP A 511 6.19 0.41 18.14
CA TRP A 511 7.26 -0.19 17.37
C TRP A 511 7.50 0.57 16.06
N THR A 512 8.76 0.65 15.66
CA THR A 512 9.18 1.06 14.32
C THR A 512 10.35 0.20 13.88
N ALA A 513 10.42 -0.16 12.61
CA ALA A 513 11.55 -0.89 12.04
C ALA A 513 12.87 -0.10 12.26
N ASP A 514 12.81 1.22 12.16
CA ASP A 514 13.95 2.12 12.34
C ASP A 514 14.50 2.13 13.78
N GLN A 515 13.65 1.94 14.78
CA GLN A 515 14.02 2.05 16.19
C GLN A 515 14.36 0.71 16.85
N SER A 516 13.65 -0.36 16.47
CA SER A 516 13.74 -1.66 17.14
C SER A 516 14.60 -2.68 16.39
N GLU A 517 14.84 -2.47 15.11
CA GLU A 517 15.52 -3.43 14.25
C GLU A 517 16.87 -2.89 13.75
N THR A 518 17.78 -2.61 14.70
CA THR A 518 19.14 -2.14 14.38
C THR A 518 19.87 -3.14 13.50
N GLU A 519 20.52 -2.67 12.44
CA GLU A 519 21.35 -3.47 11.55
C GLU A 519 22.45 -4.23 12.31
N GLN A 520 22.57 -5.51 12.02
CA GLN A 520 23.62 -6.37 12.55
C GLN A 520 24.53 -6.84 11.43
N TRP A 521 25.74 -6.27 11.39
CA TRP A 521 26.76 -6.62 10.42
C TRP A 521 27.83 -7.50 11.04
N VAL A 522 28.36 -8.44 10.26
CA VAL A 522 29.52 -9.26 10.61
C VAL A 522 30.52 -9.22 9.47
N VAL A 523 31.81 -9.33 9.79
CA VAL A 523 32.85 -9.47 8.77
C VAL A 523 33.15 -10.95 8.63
N ARG A 524 32.99 -11.49 7.42
CA ARG A 524 33.39 -12.84 7.06
C ARG A 524 34.31 -12.77 5.85
N ASP A 525 35.46 -13.43 5.95
CA ASP A 525 36.49 -13.45 4.89
C ASP A 525 36.89 -12.06 4.38
N GLY A 526 36.88 -11.06 5.29
CA GLY A 526 37.22 -9.68 5.00
C GLY A 526 36.09 -8.83 4.40
N ALA A 527 34.92 -9.41 4.11
CA ALA A 527 33.76 -8.72 3.57
C ALA A 527 32.66 -8.50 4.60
N PRO A 528 31.98 -7.32 4.62
CA PRO A 528 30.83 -7.08 5.46
C PRO A 528 29.62 -7.89 4.98
N ARG A 529 28.89 -8.47 5.95
CA ARG A 529 27.67 -9.24 5.73
C ARG A 529 26.59 -8.70 6.64
N LEU A 530 25.45 -8.34 6.08
CA LEU A 530 24.26 -8.08 6.87
C LEU A 530 23.72 -9.43 7.39
N GLN A 531 23.53 -9.55 8.69
CA GLN A 531 23.06 -10.76 9.35
C GLN A 531 21.58 -10.65 9.76
N ALA A 532 21.16 -9.52 10.31
CA ALA A 532 19.81 -9.24 10.75
C ALA A 532 19.58 -7.73 10.90
N GLY A 533 18.33 -7.36 11.16
CA GLY A 533 17.92 -5.98 11.41
C GLY A 533 17.98 -5.08 10.18
N GLY A 534 17.70 -3.81 10.39
CA GLY A 534 17.62 -2.77 9.38
C GLY A 534 16.21 -2.56 8.83
N LYS A 535 16.07 -1.49 8.04
CA LYS A 535 14.84 -1.15 7.32
C LYS A 535 14.86 -1.80 5.95
N HIS A 536 13.80 -2.47 5.61
CA HIS A 536 13.67 -3.20 4.34
C HIS A 536 12.29 -3.01 3.74
N TYR A 537 12.16 -3.21 2.44
CA TYR A 537 10.87 -3.31 1.77
C TYR A 537 10.05 -4.46 2.35
N GLY A 538 8.73 -4.29 2.40
CA GLY A 538 7.88 -5.28 3.04
C GLY A 538 6.39 -4.97 2.97
N HIS A 539 5.63 -5.66 3.80
CA HIS A 539 4.18 -5.58 3.89
C HIS A 539 3.68 -6.07 5.26
N LEU A 540 2.42 -5.83 5.56
CA LEU A 540 1.75 -6.37 6.74
C LEU A 540 0.89 -7.58 6.33
N GLU A 541 1.14 -8.75 6.92
CA GLU A 541 0.23 -9.89 6.82
C GLU A 541 -0.82 -9.81 7.92
N ILE A 542 -2.08 -10.04 7.55
CA ILE A 542 -3.25 -10.01 8.43
C ILE A 542 -3.95 -11.36 8.30
N ASP A 543 -3.67 -12.26 9.23
CA ASP A 543 -4.30 -13.58 9.29
C ASP A 543 -5.45 -13.56 10.28
N VAL A 544 -6.67 -13.85 9.83
CA VAL A 544 -7.87 -13.97 10.65
C VAL A 544 -8.28 -15.44 10.68
N GLU A 545 -8.20 -16.06 11.84
CA GLU A 545 -8.52 -17.48 12.03
C GLU A 545 -9.76 -17.66 12.91
N ARG A 546 -10.64 -18.59 12.52
CA ARG A 546 -11.77 -18.96 13.34
C ARG A 546 -11.31 -19.79 14.54
N VAL A 547 -11.61 -19.31 15.74
CA VAL A 547 -11.32 -20.02 16.99
C VAL A 547 -12.58 -20.68 17.51
N ARG A 548 -12.46 -21.92 18.00
CA ARG A 548 -13.52 -22.62 18.70
C ARG A 548 -13.06 -22.84 20.14
N GLY A 549 -13.57 -22.06 21.07
CA GLY A 549 -13.23 -22.16 22.47
C GLY A 549 -14.45 -21.87 23.37
N ASP A 550 -14.41 -22.34 24.62
CA ASP A 550 -15.47 -22.10 25.62
C ASP A 550 -15.29 -20.74 26.33
N ASP A 551 -14.33 -19.92 25.91
CA ASP A 551 -13.91 -18.66 26.55
C ASP A 551 -14.48 -17.39 25.90
N GLY A 552 -15.47 -17.54 25.01
CA GLY A 552 -16.14 -16.43 24.35
C GLY A 552 -15.43 -15.88 23.11
N ARG A 553 -14.24 -16.37 22.76
CA ARG A 553 -13.55 -15.99 21.52
C ARG A 553 -14.17 -16.69 20.32
N ILE A 554 -14.34 -15.93 19.23
CA ILE A 554 -14.83 -16.49 17.95
C ILE A 554 -13.76 -16.47 16.85
N ALA A 555 -12.82 -15.53 16.94
CA ALA A 555 -11.75 -15.38 16.00
C ALA A 555 -10.45 -14.90 16.66
N ARG A 556 -9.37 -15.00 15.93
CA ARG A 556 -8.07 -14.44 16.26
C ARG A 556 -7.52 -13.76 15.03
N ILE A 557 -7.05 -12.53 15.21
CA ILE A 557 -6.28 -11.79 14.20
C ILE A 557 -4.82 -11.88 14.60
N THR A 558 -3.95 -12.24 13.64
CA THR A 558 -2.50 -12.11 13.77
C THR A 558 -2.01 -11.07 12.77
N LEU A 559 -1.38 -10.02 13.27
CA LEU A 559 -0.79 -8.94 12.47
C LEU A 559 0.72 -9.13 12.48
N THR A 560 1.30 -9.46 11.34
CA THR A 560 2.72 -9.82 11.22
C THR A 560 3.43 -8.86 10.26
N PRO A 561 4.27 -7.94 10.75
CA PRO A 561 5.14 -7.13 9.90
C PRO A 561 6.20 -8.01 9.23
N VAL A 562 6.23 -7.97 7.90
CA VAL A 562 7.12 -8.77 7.05
C VAL A 562 8.09 -7.87 6.32
N HIS A 563 9.33 -8.33 6.16
CA HIS A 563 10.32 -7.64 5.34
C HIS A 563 11.10 -8.59 4.42
N LEU A 564 11.60 -8.03 3.32
CA LEU A 564 12.41 -8.70 2.31
C LEU A 564 13.88 -8.43 2.59
N PHE A 565 14.53 -9.36 3.28
CA PHE A 565 15.92 -9.26 3.69
C PHE A 565 16.87 -9.55 2.52
N PRO A 566 17.74 -8.60 2.10
CA PRO A 566 18.70 -8.81 1.03
C PRO A 566 19.88 -9.67 1.50
N VAL A 567 20.11 -10.78 0.85
CA VAL A 567 21.27 -11.65 1.11
C VAL A 567 22.36 -11.32 0.10
N LEU A 568 23.50 -10.86 0.64
CA LEU A 568 24.64 -10.43 -0.14
C LEU A 568 25.70 -11.55 -0.24
N ASP A 569 26.38 -11.64 -1.40
CA ASP A 569 27.59 -12.44 -1.58
C ASP A 569 28.87 -11.71 -1.13
N ASP A 570 30.04 -12.27 -1.43
CA ASP A 570 31.32 -11.69 -1.07
C ASP A 570 31.66 -10.42 -1.85
N GLU A 571 31.08 -10.28 -3.04
CA GLU A 571 31.16 -9.14 -3.91
C GLU A 571 30.11 -8.07 -3.59
N LEU A 572 29.36 -8.22 -2.50
CA LEU A 572 28.26 -7.36 -2.04
C LEU A 572 27.02 -7.36 -2.96
N THR A 573 26.92 -8.29 -3.90
CA THR A 573 25.77 -8.37 -4.80
C THR A 573 24.60 -9.08 -4.10
N VAL A 574 23.38 -8.59 -4.32
CA VAL A 574 22.17 -9.26 -3.80
C VAL A 574 21.91 -10.53 -4.61
N THR A 575 22.15 -11.68 -4.01
CA THR A 575 21.94 -12.99 -4.65
C THR A 575 20.49 -13.46 -4.58
N ARG A 576 19.80 -13.11 -3.50
CA ARG A 576 18.38 -13.40 -3.26
C ARG A 576 17.83 -12.47 -2.19
N THR A 577 16.52 -12.46 -2.02
CA THR A 577 15.85 -11.92 -0.84
C THR A 577 15.21 -13.06 -0.05
N GLU A 578 15.16 -12.90 1.27
CA GLU A 578 14.50 -13.82 2.19
C GLU A 578 13.32 -13.10 2.82
N ARG A 579 12.11 -13.71 2.75
CA ARG A 579 11.00 -13.24 3.56
C ARG A 579 11.32 -13.50 5.02
N ARG A 580 11.33 -12.44 5.82
CA ARG A 580 11.49 -12.49 7.28
C ARG A 580 10.38 -11.70 7.95
N THR A 581 10.16 -11.95 9.23
CA THR A 581 9.24 -11.18 10.06
C THR A 581 10.01 -10.32 11.02
N TYR A 582 9.50 -9.13 11.29
CA TYR A 582 9.96 -8.33 12.42
C TYR A 582 9.44 -8.90 13.74
N GLY A 583 10.04 -8.48 14.85
CA GLY A 583 9.69 -8.98 16.20
C GLY A 583 8.38 -8.42 16.77
N ASP A 584 7.61 -7.64 16.00
CA ASP A 584 6.39 -6.97 16.45
C ASP A 584 5.11 -7.67 15.94
N GLU A 585 5.03 -8.98 16.06
CA GLU A 585 3.81 -9.73 15.80
C GLU A 585 2.77 -9.46 16.89
N ILE A 586 1.56 -9.06 16.50
CA ILE A 586 0.46 -8.76 17.41
C ILE A 586 -0.67 -9.78 17.19
N VAL A 587 -1.21 -10.27 18.30
CA VAL A 587 -2.36 -11.18 18.32
C VAL A 587 -3.52 -10.50 19.02
N ILE A 588 -4.66 -10.41 18.32
CA ILE A 588 -5.90 -9.82 18.83
C ILE A 588 -6.97 -10.92 18.86
N ASP A 589 -7.47 -11.24 20.03
CA ASP A 589 -8.60 -12.15 20.18
C ASP A 589 -9.91 -11.37 19.98
N ILE A 590 -10.89 -11.97 19.29
CA ILE A 590 -12.14 -11.33 18.87
C ILE A 590 -13.33 -11.99 19.54
N GLY A 591 -14.18 -11.17 20.13
CA GLY A 591 -15.43 -11.58 20.76
C GLY A 591 -16.58 -11.87 19.78
N PRO A 592 -17.72 -12.39 20.28
CA PRO A 592 -18.87 -12.75 19.46
C PRO A 592 -19.54 -11.57 18.74
N ASP A 593 -19.30 -10.37 19.20
CA ASP A 593 -19.78 -9.13 18.58
C ASP A 593 -18.78 -8.55 17.56
N GLY A 594 -17.70 -9.27 17.27
CA GLY A 594 -16.65 -8.85 16.33
C GLY A 594 -15.65 -7.82 16.89
N ARG A 595 -15.71 -7.50 18.20
CA ARG A 595 -14.76 -6.57 18.84
C ARG A 595 -13.51 -7.29 19.31
N PRO A 596 -12.37 -6.58 19.33
CA PRO A 596 -11.23 -6.98 20.13
C PRO A 596 -11.66 -7.29 21.58
N LEU A 597 -11.10 -8.35 22.14
CA LEU A 597 -11.21 -8.67 23.58
C LEU A 597 -9.99 -8.11 24.29
N ASP A 598 -10.17 -7.61 25.51
CA ASP A 598 -9.13 -7.09 26.39
C ASP A 598 -8.05 -8.15 26.75
#